data_3a7599dc2c94a7d1256b6e3972f86b09
#
_entry.id   3a7599dc2c94a7d1256b6e3972f86b09
#
_cell.length_a   1.000
_cell.length_b   1.000
_cell.length_c   1.000
_cell.angle_alpha   90.00
_cell.angle_beta   90.00
_cell.angle_gamma   90.00
#
_symmetry.space_group_name_H-M   'P 1'
#
loop_
_entity.id
_entity.type
_entity.pdbx_description
1 polymer ?
#
loop_
_entity_poly.entity_id
_entity_poly.type
_entity_poly.pdbx_seq_one_letter_code
_entity_poly.pdbx_strand_id
1 'polypeptide(L)'
;MKTTHGNHGFRYAADAYRSNLHGTTILAVRHKGKVVVAVDGQVTLNATIIKHHAKKVRRIYNDKIIVGFAGATADALNLSERLEAKLERYNGNLVRSAVELARDWRTDKYLRRLEAIMIAVDESRMFLISGNGDVMEPDEGVLGIGAGGVGAQGAATALLKHTDMDAKAIVEAAMKIAASTCVFTNDAVTIESL
;
A
#
# COMPACT_ATOMS: atom_id res chain seq x y z
N MET A 1 16.26 27.77 45.05
CA MET A 1 15.10 27.25 44.31
C MET A 1 15.37 27.46 42.84
N LYS A 2 15.89 26.44 42.11
CA LYS A 2 16.19 26.52 40.67
C LYS A 2 15.10 25.73 39.94
N THR A 3 14.24 26.43 39.22
CA THR A 3 13.22 25.84 38.35
C THR A 3 13.84 25.44 37.04
N THR A 4 14.00 24.13 36.82
CA THR A 4 14.39 23.56 35.52
C THR A 4 13.14 23.44 34.66
N HIS A 5 12.94 24.38 33.74
CA HIS A 5 11.93 24.23 32.69
C HIS A 5 12.47 23.21 31.65
N GLY A 6 11.94 22.02 31.69
CA GLY A 6 12.23 20.98 30.72
C GLY A 6 11.70 21.31 29.33
N ASN A 7 12.59 21.33 28.36
CA ASN A 7 12.37 21.65 26.96
C ASN A 7 11.73 20.45 26.25
N HIS A 8 10.46 20.12 26.52
CA HIS A 8 9.74 18.99 25.93
C HIS A 8 9.10 19.30 24.57
N GLY A 9 8.97 20.58 24.20
CA GLY A 9 8.29 20.96 22.95
C GLY A 9 9.08 20.72 21.65
N PHE A 10 10.41 20.69 21.71
CA PHE A 10 11.26 20.56 20.52
C PHE A 10 11.54 19.10 20.09
N ARG A 11 11.31 18.13 20.94
CA ARG A 11 11.51 16.71 20.58
C ARG A 11 10.43 16.16 19.66
N TYR A 12 9.18 16.56 19.81
CA TYR A 12 8.08 16.14 18.93
C TYR A 12 8.24 16.63 17.49
N ALA A 13 8.81 17.82 17.27
CA ALA A 13 9.06 18.34 15.94
C ALA A 13 10.24 17.63 15.23
N ALA A 14 11.26 17.23 15.99
CA ALA A 14 12.44 16.55 15.42
C ALA A 14 12.17 15.08 15.02
N ASP A 15 11.30 14.37 15.74
CA ASP A 15 10.93 12.99 15.38
C ASP A 15 9.96 12.93 14.19
N ALA A 16 9.17 13.99 13.97
CA ALA A 16 8.33 14.13 12.77
C ALA A 16 9.18 14.37 11.48
N TYR A 17 10.43 14.80 11.62
CA TYR A 17 11.38 15.04 10.51
C TYR A 17 12.36 13.89 10.26
N ARG A 18 12.28 12.78 10.96
CA ARG A 18 13.10 11.61 10.64
C ARG A 18 12.63 11.00 9.34
N SER A 19 13.35 11.46 8.32
CA SER A 19 13.55 10.88 7.00
C SER A 19 12.56 9.80 6.60
N ASN A 20 11.75 10.03 5.59
CA ASN A 20 11.51 8.85 4.76
C ASN A 20 10.83 9.32 3.50
N LEU A 21 11.14 8.66 2.40
CA LEU A 21 10.35 8.73 1.19
C LEU A 21 8.91 8.40 1.55
N HIS A 22 8.11 9.44 1.75
CA HIS A 22 6.68 9.34 2.00
C HIS A 22 5.92 9.67 0.72
N GLY A 23 4.76 9.15 0.59
CA GLY A 23 3.88 9.45 -0.51
C GLY A 23 3.62 8.22 -1.36
N THR A 24 2.75 7.40 -0.88
CA THR A 24 2.11 6.35 -1.67
C THR A 24 0.73 6.18 -1.12
N THR A 25 -0.25 6.19 -2.00
CA THR A 25 -1.61 5.75 -1.70
C THR A 25 -1.95 4.63 -2.65
N ILE A 26 -2.31 3.49 -2.10
CA ILE A 26 -2.76 2.33 -2.85
C ILE A 26 -4.16 1.99 -2.37
N LEU A 27 -5.03 1.74 -3.32
CA LEU A 27 -6.39 1.29 -3.09
C LEU A 27 -6.67 0.07 -3.96
N ALA A 28 -7.09 -1.03 -3.36
CA ALA A 28 -7.61 -2.20 -4.04
C ALA A 28 -9.09 -2.36 -3.73
N VAL A 29 -9.89 -2.59 -4.76
CA VAL A 29 -11.33 -2.84 -4.65
C VAL A 29 -11.70 -4.10 -5.42
N ARG A 30 -12.38 -5.03 -4.76
CA ARG A 30 -13.02 -6.20 -5.38
C ARG A 30 -14.52 -6.02 -5.31
N HIS A 31 -15.16 -5.85 -6.47
CA HIS A 31 -16.59 -5.62 -6.58
C HIS A 31 -17.14 -6.17 -7.91
N LYS A 32 -18.32 -6.80 -7.86
CA LYS A 32 -19.03 -7.35 -9.04
C LYS A 32 -18.11 -8.25 -9.91
N GLY A 33 -17.30 -9.11 -9.27
CA GLY A 33 -16.43 -10.07 -9.96
C GLY A 33 -15.17 -9.48 -10.59
N LYS A 34 -14.85 -8.20 -10.34
CA LYS A 34 -13.62 -7.55 -10.79
C LYS A 34 -12.77 -7.11 -9.62
N VAL A 35 -11.45 -7.19 -9.80
CA VAL A 35 -10.47 -6.64 -8.90
C VAL A 35 -9.75 -5.48 -9.59
N VAL A 36 -9.74 -4.31 -8.95
CA VAL A 36 -9.09 -3.12 -9.47
C VAL A 36 -8.16 -2.56 -8.40
N VAL A 37 -6.92 -2.29 -8.78
CA VAL A 37 -5.90 -1.69 -7.92
C VAL A 37 -5.48 -0.35 -8.52
N ALA A 38 -5.55 0.70 -7.72
CA ALA A 38 -5.06 2.03 -8.09
C ALA A 38 -3.93 2.47 -7.17
N VAL A 39 -2.96 3.17 -7.75
CA VAL A 39 -1.81 3.70 -7.02
C VAL A 39 -1.53 5.11 -7.53
N ASP A 40 -1.30 6.05 -6.61
CA ASP A 40 -0.85 7.40 -6.97
C ASP A 40 0.61 7.41 -7.45
N GLY A 41 0.98 8.42 -8.23
CA GLY A 41 2.32 8.57 -8.78
C GLY A 41 3.28 9.41 -7.94
N GLN A 42 2.86 9.99 -6.82
CA GLN A 42 3.68 10.93 -6.08
C GLN A 42 4.78 10.24 -5.26
N VAL A 43 6.00 10.74 -5.38
CA VAL A 43 7.12 10.43 -4.47
C VAL A 43 7.55 11.71 -3.80
N THR A 44 7.54 11.71 -2.47
CA THR A 44 7.88 12.88 -1.65
C THR A 44 9.06 12.54 -0.74
N LEU A 45 10.04 13.41 -0.70
CA LEU A 45 11.14 13.37 0.26
C LEU A 45 10.95 14.53 1.24
N ASN A 46 10.65 14.21 2.49
CA ASN A 46 10.23 15.19 3.50
C ASN A 46 9.03 16.02 3.01
N ALA A 47 9.19 17.31 2.76
CA ALA A 47 8.17 18.22 2.26
C ALA A 47 8.30 18.53 0.75
N THR A 48 9.20 17.83 0.02
CA THR A 48 9.50 18.11 -1.39
C THR A 48 9.02 16.97 -2.27
N ILE A 49 8.19 17.27 -3.29
CA ILE A 49 7.80 16.29 -4.30
C ILE A 49 8.96 16.08 -5.25
N ILE A 50 9.45 14.84 -5.33
CA ILE A 50 10.56 14.42 -6.19
C ILE A 50 10.06 13.88 -7.53
N LYS A 51 8.88 13.23 -7.53
CA LYS A 51 8.32 12.61 -8.74
C LYS A 51 6.80 12.61 -8.67
N HIS A 52 6.15 12.85 -9.83
CA HIS A 52 4.69 12.89 -9.94
C HIS A 52 4.09 11.63 -10.58
N HIS A 53 4.88 10.82 -11.30
CA HIS A 53 4.41 9.68 -12.10
C HIS A 53 5.26 8.43 -11.84
N ALA A 54 5.43 8.04 -10.58
CA ALA A 54 6.11 6.81 -10.22
C ALA A 54 5.17 5.61 -10.41
N LYS A 55 5.69 4.53 -10.99
CA LYS A 55 4.98 3.25 -11.04
C LYS A 55 5.25 2.47 -9.75
N LYS A 56 4.23 2.27 -8.94
CA LYS A 56 4.31 1.60 -7.64
C LYS A 56 3.44 0.34 -7.58
N VAL A 57 2.92 -0.07 -8.72
CA VAL A 57 2.12 -1.28 -8.92
C VAL A 57 2.79 -2.15 -9.98
N ARG A 58 2.74 -3.45 -9.81
CA ARG A 58 3.32 -4.45 -10.70
C ARG A 58 2.39 -5.64 -10.87
N ARG A 59 2.47 -6.27 -12.05
CA ARG A 59 1.96 -7.61 -12.27
C ARG A 59 3.09 -8.60 -12.13
N ILE A 60 2.83 -9.70 -11.45
CA ILE A 60 3.76 -10.82 -11.26
C ILE A 60 3.05 -12.15 -11.56
N TYR A 61 3.81 -13.22 -11.60
CA TYR A 61 3.30 -14.58 -11.80
C TYR A 61 2.39 -14.69 -13.03
N ASN A 62 2.95 -14.49 -14.24
CA ASN A 62 2.22 -14.52 -15.52
C ASN A 62 1.00 -13.56 -15.55
N ASP A 63 1.18 -12.36 -15.03
CA ASP A 63 0.16 -11.30 -14.95
C ASP A 63 -1.10 -11.64 -14.12
N LYS A 64 -1.08 -12.74 -13.36
CA LYS A 64 -2.22 -13.20 -12.54
C LYS A 64 -2.29 -12.55 -11.16
N ILE A 65 -1.23 -11.92 -10.72
CA ILE A 65 -1.16 -11.28 -9.40
C ILE A 65 -0.76 -9.82 -9.58
N ILE A 66 -1.50 -8.91 -8.96
CA ILE A 66 -1.12 -7.50 -8.88
C ILE A 66 -0.57 -7.25 -7.48
N VAL A 67 0.60 -6.60 -7.41
CA VAL A 67 1.21 -6.16 -6.16
C VAL A 67 1.41 -4.65 -6.15
N GLY A 68 1.16 -4.03 -5.01
CA GLY A 68 1.42 -2.61 -4.77
C GLY A 68 2.12 -2.41 -3.42
N PHE A 69 2.95 -1.38 -3.31
CA PHE A 69 3.79 -1.14 -2.15
C PHE A 69 3.70 0.29 -1.65
N ALA A 70 3.59 0.43 -0.34
CA ALA A 70 3.87 1.68 0.37
C ALA A 70 5.18 1.52 1.16
N GLY A 71 6.16 2.37 0.87
CA GLY A 71 7.51 2.32 1.45
C GLY A 71 8.60 2.59 0.42
N ALA A 72 9.86 2.21 0.71
CA ALA A 72 10.99 2.44 -0.17
C ALA A 72 10.91 1.58 -1.45
N THR A 73 11.22 2.18 -2.60
CA THR A 73 11.10 1.52 -3.92
C THR A 73 12.02 0.30 -4.07
N ALA A 74 13.23 0.36 -3.49
CA ALA A 74 14.17 -0.76 -3.53
C ALA A 74 13.66 -1.97 -2.75
N ASP A 75 13.00 -1.72 -1.62
CA ASP A 75 12.41 -2.75 -0.77
C ASP A 75 11.20 -3.40 -1.46
N ALA A 76 10.41 -2.59 -2.17
CA ALA A 76 9.29 -3.02 -2.99
C ALA A 76 9.70 -4.06 -4.05
N LEU A 77 10.82 -3.82 -4.73
CA LEU A 77 11.35 -4.73 -5.76
C LEU A 77 11.72 -6.10 -5.17
N ASN A 78 12.51 -6.08 -4.11
CA ASN A 78 12.99 -7.30 -3.44
C ASN A 78 11.80 -8.14 -2.93
N LEU A 79 10.80 -7.49 -2.31
CA LEU A 79 9.62 -8.19 -1.79
C LEU A 79 8.75 -8.76 -2.92
N SER A 80 8.63 -8.07 -4.07
CA SER A 80 7.92 -8.60 -5.25
C SER A 80 8.56 -9.87 -5.76
N GLU A 81 9.88 -9.87 -5.97
CA GLU A 81 10.64 -11.02 -6.48
C GLU A 81 10.54 -12.21 -5.51
N ARG A 82 10.59 -11.94 -4.20
CA ARG A 82 10.42 -13.00 -3.20
C ARG A 82 9.00 -13.57 -3.18
N LEU A 83 7.97 -12.74 -3.35
CA LEU A 83 6.60 -13.22 -3.47
C LEU A 83 6.42 -14.06 -4.73
N GLU A 84 6.96 -13.62 -5.86
CA GLU A 84 6.89 -14.34 -7.14
C GLU A 84 7.55 -15.71 -7.04
N ALA A 85 8.76 -15.81 -6.47
CA ALA A 85 9.42 -17.10 -6.22
C ALA A 85 8.59 -18.05 -5.35
N LYS A 86 7.83 -17.52 -4.37
CA LYS A 86 6.91 -18.33 -3.57
C LYS A 86 5.67 -18.74 -4.35
N LEU A 87 5.13 -17.87 -5.19
CA LEU A 87 4.02 -18.20 -6.09
C LEU A 87 4.41 -19.33 -7.05
N GLU A 88 5.61 -19.28 -7.63
CA GLU A 88 6.14 -20.37 -8.44
C GLU A 88 6.25 -21.68 -7.64
N ARG A 89 6.84 -21.61 -6.44
CA ARG A 89 7.00 -22.78 -5.55
C ARG A 89 5.67 -23.40 -5.12
N TYR A 90 4.62 -22.59 -4.96
CA TYR A 90 3.32 -23.05 -4.46
C TYR A 90 2.23 -23.04 -5.53
N ASN A 91 2.60 -23.12 -6.82
CA ASN A 91 1.70 -23.22 -7.97
C ASN A 91 0.61 -22.11 -7.99
N GLY A 92 1.01 -20.87 -7.70
CA GLY A 92 0.12 -19.71 -7.72
C GLY A 92 -0.78 -19.58 -6.50
N ASN A 93 -0.61 -20.36 -5.44
CA ASN A 93 -1.39 -20.25 -4.22
C ASN A 93 -1.00 -18.96 -3.46
N LEU A 94 -1.76 -17.87 -3.69
CA LEU A 94 -1.48 -16.57 -3.11
C LEU A 94 -1.53 -16.59 -1.58
N VAL A 95 -2.49 -17.29 -0.97
CA VAL A 95 -2.62 -17.39 0.50
C VAL A 95 -1.34 -17.96 1.11
N ARG A 96 -0.90 -19.12 0.62
CA ARG A 96 0.30 -19.78 1.11
C ARG A 96 1.55 -18.95 0.86
N SER A 97 1.67 -18.36 -0.32
CA SER A 97 2.81 -17.53 -0.70
C SER A 97 2.92 -16.27 0.16
N ALA A 98 1.79 -15.61 0.46
CA ALA A 98 1.73 -14.45 1.35
C ALA A 98 2.17 -14.79 2.77
N VAL A 99 1.65 -15.89 3.35
CA VAL A 99 2.03 -16.35 4.70
C VAL A 99 3.52 -16.70 4.79
N GLU A 100 4.05 -17.41 3.79
CA GLU A 100 5.47 -17.76 3.75
C GLU A 100 6.37 -16.53 3.54
N LEU A 101 5.92 -15.54 2.75
CA LEU A 101 6.64 -14.28 2.61
C LEU A 101 6.66 -13.50 3.93
N ALA A 102 5.51 -13.38 4.60
CA ALA A 102 5.40 -12.69 5.89
C ALA A 102 6.29 -13.33 6.97
N ARG A 103 6.36 -14.67 6.99
CA ARG A 103 7.26 -15.42 7.87
C ARG A 103 8.72 -15.07 7.61
N ASP A 104 9.15 -15.13 6.34
CA ASP A 104 10.52 -14.77 5.95
C ASP A 104 10.81 -13.31 6.29
N TRP A 105 9.89 -12.41 5.99
CA TRP A 105 10.03 -10.98 6.26
C TRP A 105 10.30 -10.71 7.73
N ARG A 106 9.54 -11.35 8.62
CA ARG A 106 9.70 -11.21 10.07
C ARG A 106 11.02 -11.80 10.60
N THR A 107 11.46 -12.94 10.06
CA THR A 107 12.57 -13.72 10.61
C THR A 107 13.93 -13.41 10.00
N ASP A 108 13.97 -12.92 8.76
CA ASP A 108 15.20 -12.54 8.08
C ASP A 108 15.77 -11.24 8.66
N LYS A 109 17.06 -11.23 9.00
CA LYS A 109 17.75 -10.08 9.63
C LYS A 109 17.79 -8.83 8.76
N TYR A 110 17.77 -9.00 7.44
CA TYR A 110 17.77 -7.90 6.47
C TYR A 110 16.34 -7.44 6.17
N LEU A 111 15.42 -8.36 5.88
CA LEU A 111 14.05 -8.04 5.52
C LEU A 111 13.29 -7.36 6.66
N ARG A 112 13.46 -7.78 7.91
CA ARG A 112 12.75 -7.19 9.06
C ARG A 112 13.06 -5.71 9.32
N ARG A 113 14.08 -5.17 8.63
CA ARG A 113 14.42 -3.74 8.68
C ARG A 113 13.69 -2.92 7.63
N LEU A 114 13.00 -3.58 6.70
CA LEU A 114 12.25 -2.92 5.65
C LEU A 114 10.96 -2.34 6.24
N GLU A 115 10.82 -1.02 6.12
CA GLU A 115 9.60 -0.32 6.50
C GLU A 115 8.69 -0.22 5.28
N ALA A 116 7.99 -1.30 4.98
CA ALA A 116 7.07 -1.38 3.86
C ALA A 116 5.78 -2.13 4.23
N ILE A 117 4.74 -1.84 3.49
CA ILE A 117 3.48 -2.59 3.49
C ILE A 117 3.18 -2.93 2.03
N MET A 118 2.78 -4.17 1.79
CA MET A 118 2.42 -4.67 0.48
C MET A 118 0.93 -5.01 0.42
N ILE A 119 0.28 -4.68 -0.70
CA ILE A 119 -0.96 -5.32 -1.12
C ILE A 119 -0.62 -6.35 -2.20
N ALA A 120 -1.18 -7.54 -2.09
CA ALA A 120 -1.13 -8.56 -3.13
C ALA A 120 -2.54 -9.06 -3.42
N VAL A 121 -2.93 -9.06 -4.70
CA VAL A 121 -4.28 -9.45 -5.11
C VAL A 121 -4.25 -10.41 -6.30
N ASP A 122 -5.16 -11.38 -6.30
CA ASP A 122 -5.55 -12.17 -7.45
C ASP A 122 -7.05 -11.98 -7.74
N GLU A 123 -7.62 -12.70 -8.68
CA GLU A 123 -9.05 -12.62 -9.04
C GLU A 123 -9.99 -12.92 -7.85
N SER A 124 -9.54 -13.73 -6.88
CA SER A 124 -10.37 -14.24 -5.77
C SER A 124 -10.05 -13.63 -4.41
N ARG A 125 -8.80 -13.25 -4.18
CA ARG A 125 -8.27 -12.86 -2.88
C ARG A 125 -7.50 -11.55 -2.92
N MET A 126 -7.46 -10.86 -1.81
CA MET A 126 -6.56 -9.72 -1.60
C MET A 126 -6.01 -9.74 -0.18
N PHE A 127 -4.73 -9.43 -0.04
CA PHE A 127 -4.03 -9.43 1.23
C PHE A 127 -3.22 -8.17 1.44
N LEU A 128 -3.27 -7.67 2.67
CA LEU A 128 -2.23 -6.81 3.21
C LEU A 128 -1.16 -7.69 3.84
N ILE A 129 0.10 -7.44 3.50
CA ILE A 129 1.27 -8.14 4.04
C ILE A 129 2.20 -7.10 4.64
N SER A 130 2.58 -7.27 5.91
CA SER A 130 3.45 -6.35 6.63
C SER A 130 4.78 -6.99 7.05
N GLY A 131 5.78 -6.13 7.30
CA GLY A 131 7.08 -6.54 7.84
C GLY A 131 7.02 -7.13 9.27
N ASN A 132 5.91 -6.91 9.97
CA ASN A 132 5.66 -7.52 11.28
C ASN A 132 5.20 -8.98 11.18
N GLY A 133 4.95 -9.47 9.98
CA GLY A 133 4.47 -10.82 9.73
C GLY A 133 2.95 -10.94 9.63
N ASP A 134 2.24 -9.81 9.56
CA ASP A 134 0.78 -9.82 9.40
C ASP A 134 0.41 -10.15 7.95
N VAL A 135 -0.61 -11.00 7.80
CA VAL A 135 -1.29 -11.27 6.53
C VAL A 135 -2.77 -11.12 6.80
N MET A 136 -3.37 -10.05 6.30
CA MET A 136 -4.76 -9.69 6.57
C MET A 136 -5.56 -9.62 5.27
N GLU A 137 -6.72 -10.25 5.24
CA GLU A 137 -7.69 -10.12 4.17
C GLU A 137 -8.79 -9.13 4.61
N PRO A 138 -9.20 -8.17 3.79
CA PRO A 138 -10.26 -7.23 4.16
C PRO A 138 -11.63 -7.90 4.12
N ASP A 139 -12.49 -7.56 5.08
CA ASP A 139 -13.84 -8.15 5.18
C ASP A 139 -14.77 -7.73 4.01
N GLU A 140 -14.63 -6.51 3.51
CA GLU A 140 -15.57 -5.91 2.55
C GLU A 140 -15.03 -5.77 1.12
N GLY A 141 -13.89 -6.41 0.80
CA GLY A 141 -13.30 -6.32 -0.53
C GLY A 141 -12.72 -4.95 -0.88
N VAL A 142 -12.40 -4.13 0.12
CA VAL A 142 -11.72 -2.82 -0.03
C VAL A 142 -10.50 -2.79 0.87
N LEU A 143 -9.35 -2.42 0.31
CA LEU A 143 -8.10 -2.35 1.04
C LEU A 143 -7.30 -1.11 0.61
N GLY A 144 -7.06 -0.19 1.55
CA GLY A 144 -6.28 1.03 1.34
C GLY A 144 -5.04 1.06 2.22
N ILE A 145 -3.87 1.37 1.64
CA ILE A 145 -2.61 1.52 2.37
C ILE A 145 -1.86 2.79 1.97
N GLY A 146 -0.92 3.18 2.81
CA GLY A 146 -0.09 4.35 2.60
C GLY A 146 -0.73 5.64 3.13
N ALA A 147 -0.14 6.79 2.81
CA ALA A 147 -0.48 8.07 3.43
C ALA A 147 -1.95 8.49 3.24
N GLY A 148 -2.51 8.34 2.05
CA GLY A 148 -3.92 8.61 1.75
C GLY A 148 -4.81 7.37 1.84
N GLY A 149 -4.26 6.21 2.22
CA GLY A 149 -4.94 4.92 2.19
C GLY A 149 -6.23 4.88 3.00
N VAL A 150 -6.23 5.45 4.20
CA VAL A 150 -7.43 5.50 5.07
C VAL A 150 -8.55 6.32 4.42
N GLY A 151 -8.21 7.47 3.83
CA GLY A 151 -9.18 8.31 3.11
C GLY A 151 -9.74 7.60 1.87
N ALA A 152 -8.86 7.00 1.07
CA ALA A 152 -9.24 6.23 -0.11
C ALA A 152 -10.15 5.04 0.26
N GLN A 153 -9.78 4.27 1.29
CA GLN A 153 -10.56 3.12 1.76
C GLN A 153 -11.93 3.53 2.27
N GLY A 154 -12.01 4.59 3.10
CA GLY A 154 -13.29 5.10 3.60
C GLY A 154 -14.22 5.57 2.48
N ALA A 155 -13.68 6.33 1.51
CA ALA A 155 -14.44 6.76 0.34
C ALA A 155 -14.91 5.57 -0.52
N ALA A 156 -14.02 4.62 -0.82
CA ALA A 156 -14.36 3.43 -1.60
C ALA A 156 -15.41 2.57 -0.91
N THR A 157 -15.30 2.37 0.40
CA THR A 157 -16.29 1.61 1.19
C THR A 157 -17.67 2.27 1.15
N ALA A 158 -17.73 3.60 1.30
CA ALA A 158 -18.99 4.34 1.21
C ALA A 158 -19.62 4.22 -0.20
N LEU A 159 -18.83 4.40 -1.25
CA LEU A 159 -19.29 4.28 -2.62
C LEU A 159 -19.78 2.85 -2.95
N LEU A 160 -19.05 1.84 -2.49
CA LEU A 160 -19.40 0.43 -2.68
C LEU A 160 -20.75 0.07 -2.02
N LYS A 161 -21.01 0.62 -0.82
CA LYS A 161 -22.24 0.33 -0.06
C LYS A 161 -23.45 1.12 -0.51
N HIS A 162 -23.25 2.31 -1.06
CA HIS A 162 -24.34 3.27 -1.28
C HIS A 162 -24.56 3.67 -2.75
N THR A 163 -23.81 3.05 -3.69
CA THR A 163 -23.97 3.33 -5.12
C THR A 163 -23.92 2.03 -5.95
N ASP A 164 -24.35 2.12 -7.20
CA ASP A 164 -24.25 1.02 -8.17
C ASP A 164 -22.96 1.07 -9.02
N MET A 165 -22.00 1.90 -8.65
CA MET A 165 -20.74 2.06 -9.37
C MET A 165 -19.99 0.74 -9.51
N ASP A 166 -19.28 0.55 -10.60
CA ASP A 166 -18.36 -0.57 -10.76
C ASP A 166 -17.03 -0.34 -10.00
N ALA A 167 -16.22 -1.39 -9.87
CA ALA A 167 -14.96 -1.32 -9.12
C ALA A 167 -14.01 -0.24 -9.63
N LYS A 168 -13.95 -0.02 -10.96
CA LYS A 168 -13.07 0.99 -11.55
C LYS A 168 -13.53 2.40 -11.21
N ALA A 169 -14.82 2.69 -11.38
CA ALA A 169 -15.39 3.99 -11.06
C ALA A 169 -15.26 4.32 -9.56
N ILE A 170 -15.45 3.32 -8.67
CA ILE A 170 -15.23 3.46 -7.22
C ILE A 170 -13.78 3.85 -6.94
N VAL A 171 -12.83 3.13 -7.50
CA VAL A 171 -11.40 3.37 -7.29
C VAL A 171 -10.98 4.75 -7.78
N GLU A 172 -11.42 5.16 -8.99
CA GLU A 172 -11.11 6.48 -9.54
C GLU A 172 -11.67 7.61 -8.66
N ALA A 173 -12.91 7.50 -8.22
CA ALA A 173 -13.54 8.50 -7.34
C ALA A 173 -12.86 8.57 -5.97
N ALA A 174 -12.58 7.42 -5.36
CA ALA A 174 -11.95 7.34 -4.04
C ALA A 174 -10.51 7.87 -4.05
N MET A 175 -9.73 7.61 -5.10
CA MET A 175 -8.38 8.15 -5.25
C MET A 175 -8.37 9.67 -5.45
N LYS A 176 -9.35 10.24 -6.15
CA LYS A 176 -9.52 11.71 -6.23
C LYS A 176 -9.81 12.33 -4.87
N ILE A 177 -10.65 11.69 -4.06
CA ILE A 177 -10.95 12.14 -2.70
C ILE A 177 -9.68 12.08 -1.84
N ALA A 178 -8.92 10.98 -1.90
CA ALA A 178 -7.66 10.86 -1.19
C ALA A 178 -6.65 11.95 -1.60
N ALA A 179 -6.51 12.23 -2.90
CA ALA A 179 -5.62 13.27 -3.42
C ALA A 179 -6.03 14.69 -2.97
N SER A 180 -7.33 14.94 -2.78
CA SER A 180 -7.81 16.24 -2.28
C SER A 180 -7.57 16.48 -0.80
N THR A 181 -7.31 15.44 -0.02
CA THR A 181 -7.19 15.51 1.45
C THR A 181 -5.81 15.16 1.97
N CYS A 182 -5.00 14.42 1.21
CA CYS A 182 -3.67 13.98 1.61
C CYS A 182 -2.59 14.68 0.78
N VAL A 183 -1.74 15.47 1.42
CA VAL A 183 -0.63 16.20 0.77
C VAL A 183 0.44 15.28 0.16
N PHE A 184 0.45 14.00 0.53
CA PHE A 184 1.37 12.98 0.03
C PHE A 184 0.77 12.11 -1.08
N THR A 185 -0.36 12.51 -1.65
CA THR A 185 -1.10 11.79 -2.69
C THR A 185 -1.45 12.76 -3.81
N ASN A 186 -1.23 12.35 -5.06
CA ASN A 186 -1.67 13.13 -6.22
C ASN A 186 -2.72 12.37 -7.05
N ASP A 187 -3.25 13.05 -8.07
CA ASP A 187 -4.26 12.53 -9.00
C ASP A 187 -3.68 11.83 -10.23
N ALA A 188 -2.35 11.73 -10.32
CA ALA A 188 -1.67 10.94 -11.35
C ALA A 188 -1.72 9.45 -10.99
N VAL A 189 -2.87 8.83 -11.23
CA VAL A 189 -3.18 7.47 -10.77
C VAL A 189 -2.89 6.43 -11.86
N THR A 190 -2.15 5.37 -11.51
CA THR A 190 -2.01 4.16 -12.32
C THR A 190 -3.05 3.14 -11.85
N ILE A 191 -3.80 2.56 -12.79
CA ILE A 191 -4.86 1.58 -12.51
C ILE A 191 -4.53 0.26 -13.21
N GLU A 192 -4.60 -0.83 -12.47
CA GLU A 192 -4.49 -2.21 -12.93
C GLU A 192 -5.76 -3.00 -12.56
N SER A 193 -6.15 -3.97 -13.37
CA SER A 193 -7.35 -4.79 -13.11
C SER A 193 -7.13 -6.25 -13.50
N LEU A 194 -7.74 -7.16 -12.74
CA LEU A 194 -7.89 -8.58 -13.01
C LEU A 194 -9.36 -8.90 -13.28
#